data_faf0ddbe25ad166aef532fdaf38416eb
#
_entry.id   faf0ddbe25ad166aef532fdaf38416eb
#
_cell.length_a   1.000
_cell.length_b   1.000
_cell.length_c   1.000
_cell.angle_alpha   90.00
_cell.angle_beta   90.00
_cell.angle_gamma   90.00
#
_symmetry.space_group_name_H-M   'P 1'
#
loop_
_entity.id
_entity.type
_entity.pdbx_description
1 polymer ?
#
loop_
_entity_poly.entity_id
_entity_poly.type
_entity_poly.pdbx_seq_one_letter_code
_entity_poly.pdbx_strand_id
1 'polypeptide(L)'
;MNPAIRIGIVGAGEMGQRHAKLVADSNIAVMAGFADPAPSVALNSVFAKARHYRDHLKLIKAETPDGIIIAAPNAHHVPVAIDCLAAGIPVLLEKPVADSVESGRTLVAEQRKSGVTVLVGHHRRFDPAVDATRRLINDGSIGQLLAVQTTWVTRKPEHYYQVKWRTERSSGGFILINLIHDIDMLRYLCGEITSVYADLDSVGRSLAVADTAAVTLRFQNGILGTVTASDACVSAWGWEQATGENPIVPVTGQGAVRFFGTAGSLDFPTLKLWRDAADGDGTWDRVLASQDITLNRERSALKDQLGHFCALIKNDEQEPRVTVEDGLATLIATTAIIESAEQKRPITIN
;
A
#
# COMPACT_ATOMS: atom_id res chain seq x y z
N MET A 1 -30.49 -5.11 15.04
CA MET A 1 -29.08 -5.24 14.60
C MET A 1 -29.09 -5.24 13.09
N ASN A 2 -28.32 -4.36 12.45
CA ASN A 2 -28.15 -4.43 11.01
C ASN A 2 -27.53 -5.79 10.64
N PRO A 3 -27.95 -6.44 9.54
CA PRO A 3 -27.36 -7.70 9.13
C PRO A 3 -25.87 -7.50 8.85
N ALA A 4 -25.06 -8.51 9.19
CA ALA A 4 -23.63 -8.50 8.92
C ALA A 4 -23.41 -8.52 7.40
N ILE A 5 -22.43 -7.73 6.92
CA ILE A 5 -22.07 -7.66 5.49
C ILE A 5 -21.46 -8.98 5.04
N ARG A 6 -21.97 -9.53 3.97
CA ARG A 6 -21.53 -10.80 3.38
C ARG A 6 -20.38 -10.56 2.39
N ILE A 7 -19.17 -10.97 2.74
CA ILE A 7 -17.96 -10.75 1.94
C ILE A 7 -17.54 -12.04 1.25
N GLY A 8 -17.42 -11.99 -0.08
CA GLY A 8 -16.74 -13.02 -0.88
C GLY A 8 -15.25 -12.70 -1.01
N ILE A 9 -14.40 -13.74 -1.08
CA ILE A 9 -12.95 -13.56 -1.30
C ILE A 9 -12.53 -14.32 -2.55
N VAL A 10 -11.79 -13.65 -3.44
CA VAL A 10 -11.19 -14.25 -4.64
C VAL A 10 -9.68 -14.31 -4.46
N GLY A 11 -9.15 -15.54 -4.47
CA GLY A 11 -7.75 -15.86 -4.13
C GLY A 11 -7.60 -16.34 -2.68
N ALA A 12 -7.07 -17.55 -2.50
CA ALA A 12 -6.82 -18.18 -1.20
C ALA A 12 -5.33 -18.24 -0.83
N GLY A 13 -4.51 -17.37 -1.45
CA GLY A 13 -3.11 -17.16 -1.11
C GLY A 13 -2.92 -16.48 0.26
N GLU A 14 -1.71 -16.05 0.57
CA GLU A 14 -1.34 -15.42 1.84
C GLU A 14 -2.24 -14.22 2.19
N MET A 15 -2.45 -13.28 1.24
CA MET A 15 -3.28 -12.10 1.47
C MET A 15 -4.77 -12.47 1.59
N GLY A 16 -5.28 -13.38 0.75
CA GLY A 16 -6.66 -13.86 0.88
C GLY A 16 -6.93 -14.51 2.24
N GLN A 17 -6.00 -15.31 2.76
CA GLN A 17 -6.12 -15.90 4.09
C GLN A 17 -6.06 -14.86 5.21
N ARG A 18 -5.25 -13.79 5.04
CA ARG A 18 -5.19 -12.66 5.97
C ARG A 18 -6.52 -11.90 6.01
N HIS A 19 -7.10 -11.60 4.85
CA HIS A 19 -8.43 -10.99 4.75
C HIS A 19 -9.54 -11.87 5.31
N ALA A 20 -9.51 -13.18 5.03
CA ALA A 20 -10.49 -14.11 5.59
C ALA A 20 -10.49 -14.10 7.13
N LYS A 21 -9.29 -14.06 7.72
CA LYS A 21 -9.15 -13.93 9.19
C LYS A 21 -9.70 -12.60 9.69
N LEU A 22 -9.42 -11.49 9.01
CA LEU A 22 -9.97 -10.18 9.39
C LEU A 22 -11.49 -10.15 9.34
N VAL A 23 -12.11 -10.73 8.29
CA VAL A 23 -13.56 -10.86 8.18
C VAL A 23 -14.13 -11.71 9.32
N ALA A 24 -13.49 -12.85 9.62
CA ALA A 24 -13.94 -13.74 10.68
C ALA A 24 -13.81 -13.17 12.10
N ASP A 25 -12.78 -12.34 12.33
CA ASP A 25 -12.54 -11.66 13.60
C ASP A 25 -13.40 -10.37 13.74
N SER A 26 -14.14 -9.99 12.67
CA SER A 26 -14.97 -8.80 12.63
C SER A 26 -16.36 -9.07 13.22
N ASN A 27 -16.97 -8.03 13.80
CA ASN A 27 -18.37 -8.04 14.23
C ASN A 27 -19.31 -7.38 13.20
N ILE A 28 -18.79 -6.88 12.08
CA ILE A 28 -19.54 -6.12 11.06
C ILE A 28 -19.65 -6.87 9.72
N ALA A 29 -18.83 -7.90 9.50
CA ALA A 29 -18.80 -8.67 8.27
C ALA A 29 -18.75 -10.18 8.55
N VAL A 30 -19.21 -10.98 7.58
CA VAL A 30 -19.14 -12.45 7.60
C VAL A 30 -18.71 -12.98 6.25
N MET A 31 -18.05 -14.14 6.25
CA MET A 31 -17.66 -14.84 5.03
C MET A 31 -18.88 -15.37 4.28
N ALA A 32 -19.09 -14.93 3.04
CA ALA A 32 -20.06 -15.54 2.11
C ALA A 32 -19.51 -16.83 1.50
N GLY A 33 -18.22 -16.83 1.11
CA GLY A 33 -17.50 -17.93 0.50
C GLY A 33 -16.20 -17.44 -0.11
N PHE A 34 -15.44 -18.34 -0.75
CA PHE A 34 -14.24 -17.96 -1.48
C PHE A 34 -14.11 -18.68 -2.82
N ALA A 35 -13.41 -18.04 -3.75
CA ALA A 35 -13.08 -18.60 -5.06
C ALA A 35 -11.57 -18.71 -5.25
N ASP A 36 -11.10 -19.90 -5.63
CA ASP A 36 -9.70 -20.16 -6.02
C ASP A 36 -9.67 -21.42 -6.88
N PRO A 37 -9.06 -21.42 -8.08
CA PRO A 37 -9.05 -22.59 -8.97
C PRO A 37 -8.30 -23.78 -8.38
N ALA A 38 -7.28 -23.52 -7.52
CA ALA A 38 -6.44 -24.53 -6.89
C ALA A 38 -5.95 -24.03 -5.53
N PRO A 39 -6.81 -23.99 -4.50
CA PRO A 39 -6.43 -23.49 -3.19
C PRO A 39 -5.24 -24.29 -2.65
N SER A 40 -4.29 -23.59 -2.03
CA SER A 40 -3.13 -24.25 -1.42
C SER A 40 -3.59 -25.23 -0.34
N VAL A 41 -2.82 -26.28 -0.15
CA VAL A 41 -3.12 -27.34 0.84
C VAL A 41 -3.19 -26.81 2.28
N ALA A 42 -2.54 -25.66 2.56
CA ALA A 42 -2.46 -25.03 3.87
C ALA A 42 -3.48 -23.90 4.04
N LEU A 43 -4.78 -24.16 3.82
CA LEU A 43 -5.83 -23.20 4.14
C LEU A 43 -5.93 -23.00 5.66
N ASN A 44 -6.10 -21.73 6.08
CA ASN A 44 -6.39 -21.44 7.47
C ASN A 44 -7.80 -21.96 7.89
N SER A 45 -8.07 -21.97 9.19
CA SER A 45 -9.32 -22.49 9.75
C SER A 45 -10.58 -21.78 9.25
N VAL A 46 -10.46 -20.55 8.76
CA VAL A 46 -11.58 -19.76 8.21
C VAL A 46 -11.96 -20.29 6.83
N PHE A 47 -11.01 -20.39 5.92
CA PHE A 47 -11.25 -20.95 4.60
C PHE A 47 -11.65 -22.43 4.63
N ALA A 48 -11.08 -23.20 5.56
CA ALA A 48 -11.45 -24.61 5.72
C ALA A 48 -12.94 -24.83 6.07
N LYS A 49 -13.61 -23.82 6.64
CA LYS A 49 -15.04 -23.84 7.00
C LYS A 49 -15.93 -23.10 6.00
N ALA A 50 -15.36 -22.31 5.09
CA ALA A 50 -16.10 -21.51 4.12
C ALA A 50 -16.43 -22.32 2.86
N ARG A 51 -17.51 -21.96 2.17
CA ARG A 51 -17.82 -22.55 0.86
C ARG A 51 -16.76 -22.20 -0.15
N HIS A 52 -16.23 -23.20 -0.84
CA HIS A 52 -15.22 -23.08 -1.88
C HIS A 52 -15.86 -23.15 -3.28
N TYR A 53 -15.41 -22.24 -4.14
CA TYR A 53 -15.73 -22.22 -5.58
C TYR A 53 -14.40 -22.22 -6.36
N ARG A 54 -14.37 -22.89 -7.51
CA ARG A 54 -13.21 -22.85 -8.41
C ARG A 54 -13.18 -21.59 -9.27
N ASP A 55 -14.28 -20.86 -9.30
CA ASP A 55 -14.58 -19.77 -10.22
C ASP A 55 -15.32 -18.66 -9.47
N HIS A 56 -14.87 -17.42 -9.63
CA HIS A 56 -15.47 -16.26 -8.95
C HIS A 56 -16.90 -15.96 -9.45
N LEU A 57 -17.22 -16.22 -10.73
CA LEU A 57 -18.58 -16.05 -11.24
C LEU A 57 -19.57 -17.02 -10.56
N LYS A 58 -19.11 -18.25 -10.25
CA LYS A 58 -19.91 -19.20 -9.48
C LYS A 58 -20.11 -18.75 -8.04
N LEU A 59 -19.08 -18.16 -7.41
CA LEU A 59 -19.20 -17.56 -6.09
C LEU A 59 -20.24 -16.42 -6.11
N ILE A 60 -20.12 -15.48 -7.05
CA ILE A 60 -21.04 -14.36 -7.23
C ILE A 60 -22.47 -14.85 -7.36
N LYS A 61 -22.71 -15.79 -8.28
CA LYS A 61 -24.05 -16.32 -8.58
C LYS A 61 -24.66 -17.09 -7.41
N ALA A 62 -23.87 -17.88 -6.69
CA ALA A 62 -24.38 -18.76 -5.65
C ALA A 62 -24.57 -18.06 -4.31
N GLU A 63 -23.66 -17.14 -3.95
CA GLU A 63 -23.64 -16.51 -2.63
C GLU A 63 -24.21 -15.10 -2.62
N THR A 64 -24.32 -14.44 -3.80
CA THR A 64 -24.78 -13.03 -3.89
C THR A 64 -24.17 -12.16 -2.78
N PRO A 65 -22.83 -12.03 -2.71
CA PRO A 65 -22.17 -11.29 -1.65
C PRO A 65 -22.45 -9.79 -1.76
N ASP A 66 -22.45 -9.07 -0.62
CA ASP A 66 -22.59 -7.61 -0.58
C ASP A 66 -21.32 -6.89 -1.05
N GLY A 67 -20.18 -7.57 -0.99
CA GLY A 67 -18.89 -7.08 -1.48
C GLY A 67 -17.89 -8.22 -1.69
N ILE A 68 -16.88 -7.96 -2.53
CA ILE A 68 -15.81 -8.92 -2.83
C ILE A 68 -14.45 -8.32 -2.52
N ILE A 69 -13.59 -9.12 -1.86
CA ILE A 69 -12.17 -8.84 -1.71
C ILE A 69 -11.41 -9.65 -2.76
N ILE A 70 -10.65 -8.98 -3.63
CA ILE A 70 -9.82 -9.62 -4.65
C ILE A 70 -8.37 -9.63 -4.18
N ALA A 71 -7.85 -10.82 -3.88
CA ALA A 71 -6.49 -11.10 -3.43
C ALA A 71 -5.85 -12.22 -4.29
N ALA A 72 -6.18 -12.23 -5.56
CA ALA A 72 -5.65 -13.12 -6.59
C ALA A 72 -4.27 -12.64 -7.09
N PRO A 73 -3.54 -13.39 -7.93
CA PRO A 73 -2.37 -12.88 -8.63
C PRO A 73 -2.71 -11.65 -9.51
N ASN A 74 -1.76 -10.71 -9.65
CA ASN A 74 -1.97 -9.39 -10.26
C ASN A 74 -2.66 -9.43 -11.63
N ALA A 75 -2.32 -10.43 -12.49
CA ALA A 75 -2.93 -10.59 -13.81
C ALA A 75 -4.45 -10.88 -13.77
N HIS A 76 -4.98 -11.28 -12.63
CA HIS A 76 -6.41 -11.54 -12.44
C HIS A 76 -7.16 -10.39 -11.76
N HIS A 77 -6.47 -9.36 -11.28
CA HIS A 77 -7.09 -8.23 -10.58
C HIS A 77 -8.14 -7.56 -11.45
N VAL A 78 -7.76 -7.08 -12.63
CA VAL A 78 -8.65 -6.32 -13.52
C VAL A 78 -9.78 -7.17 -14.09
N PRO A 79 -9.54 -8.38 -14.66
CA PRO A 79 -10.64 -9.21 -15.16
C PRO A 79 -11.69 -9.54 -14.09
N VAL A 80 -11.26 -9.95 -12.90
CA VAL A 80 -12.18 -10.28 -11.80
C VAL A 80 -12.92 -9.05 -11.30
N ALA A 81 -12.23 -7.89 -11.20
CA ALA A 81 -12.87 -6.64 -10.80
C ALA A 81 -13.97 -6.24 -11.79
N ILE A 82 -13.71 -6.30 -13.10
CA ILE A 82 -14.69 -5.98 -14.15
C ILE A 82 -15.93 -6.87 -14.03
N ASP A 83 -15.77 -8.17 -13.80
CA ASP A 83 -16.89 -9.09 -13.59
C ASP A 83 -17.72 -8.72 -12.35
N CYS A 84 -17.05 -8.29 -11.26
CA CYS A 84 -17.75 -7.79 -10.07
C CYS A 84 -18.51 -6.48 -10.36
N LEU A 85 -17.89 -5.53 -11.09
CA LEU A 85 -18.53 -4.29 -11.50
C LEU A 85 -19.77 -4.55 -12.36
N ALA A 86 -19.68 -5.49 -13.31
CA ALA A 86 -20.80 -5.91 -14.14
C ALA A 86 -21.96 -6.53 -13.33
N ALA A 87 -21.64 -7.16 -12.19
CA ALA A 87 -22.61 -7.70 -11.25
C ALA A 87 -23.13 -6.65 -10.23
N GLY A 88 -22.64 -5.40 -10.28
CA GLY A 88 -23.02 -4.35 -9.35
C GLY A 88 -22.44 -4.54 -7.92
N ILE A 89 -21.37 -5.31 -7.77
CA ILE A 89 -20.80 -5.68 -6.46
C ILE A 89 -19.57 -4.83 -6.14
N PRO A 90 -19.56 -4.06 -5.05
CA PRO A 90 -18.40 -3.33 -4.56
C PRO A 90 -17.18 -4.23 -4.33
N VAL A 91 -15.99 -3.67 -4.59
CA VAL A 91 -14.73 -4.42 -4.57
C VAL A 91 -13.70 -3.76 -3.65
N LEU A 92 -13.06 -4.55 -2.78
CA LEU A 92 -11.75 -4.25 -2.22
C LEU A 92 -10.71 -5.00 -3.06
N LEU A 93 -9.90 -4.27 -3.82
CA LEU A 93 -8.93 -4.81 -4.76
C LEU A 93 -7.52 -4.70 -4.19
N GLU A 94 -6.83 -5.81 -3.96
CA GLU A 94 -5.43 -5.79 -3.51
C GLU A 94 -4.52 -5.05 -4.50
N LYS A 95 -3.46 -4.52 -3.95
CA LYS A 95 -2.41 -3.84 -4.74
C LYS A 95 -1.45 -4.87 -5.40
N PRO A 96 -0.82 -4.53 -6.53
CA PRO A 96 -1.06 -3.36 -7.35
C PRO A 96 -2.46 -3.41 -7.99
N VAL A 97 -3.02 -2.26 -8.32
CA VAL A 97 -4.37 -2.16 -8.91
C VAL A 97 -4.53 -2.99 -10.18
N ALA A 98 -3.44 -3.22 -10.90
CA ALA A 98 -3.36 -3.99 -12.14
C ALA A 98 -1.94 -4.53 -12.33
N ASP A 99 -1.77 -5.45 -13.27
CA ASP A 99 -0.47 -5.97 -13.70
C ASP A 99 0.27 -5.05 -14.68
N SER A 100 -0.44 -4.12 -15.31
CA SER A 100 0.11 -3.10 -16.21
C SER A 100 -0.66 -1.78 -16.11
N VAL A 101 -0.01 -0.70 -16.54
CA VAL A 101 -0.65 0.63 -16.61
C VAL A 101 -1.85 0.63 -17.56
N GLU A 102 -1.77 -0.08 -18.69
CA GLU A 102 -2.86 -0.19 -19.67
C GLU A 102 -4.08 -0.90 -19.08
N SER A 103 -3.86 -2.04 -18.43
CA SER A 103 -4.87 -2.81 -17.68
C SER A 103 -5.53 -1.94 -16.61
N GLY A 104 -4.72 -1.16 -15.86
CA GLY A 104 -5.21 -0.23 -14.86
C GLY A 104 -6.08 0.89 -15.45
N ARG A 105 -5.72 1.44 -16.62
CA ARG A 105 -6.55 2.41 -17.36
C ARG A 105 -7.89 1.81 -17.78
N THR A 106 -7.89 0.55 -18.19
CA THR A 106 -9.13 -0.19 -18.52
C THR A 106 -10.04 -0.30 -17.29
N LEU A 107 -9.48 -0.63 -16.13
CA LEU A 107 -10.26 -0.71 -14.89
C LEU A 107 -10.86 0.64 -14.49
N VAL A 108 -10.11 1.74 -14.61
CA VAL A 108 -10.61 3.10 -14.36
C VAL A 108 -11.82 3.40 -15.26
N ALA A 109 -11.72 3.08 -16.56
CA ALA A 109 -12.81 3.31 -17.52
C ALA A 109 -14.09 2.50 -17.18
N GLU A 110 -13.93 1.20 -16.88
CA GLU A 110 -15.05 0.34 -16.52
C GLU A 110 -15.65 0.69 -15.16
N GLN A 111 -14.83 1.10 -14.18
CA GLN A 111 -15.32 1.58 -12.88
C GLN A 111 -16.17 2.85 -13.04
N ARG A 112 -15.70 3.82 -13.82
CA ARG A 112 -16.46 5.06 -14.10
C ARG A 112 -17.79 4.79 -14.82
N LYS A 113 -17.81 3.83 -15.74
CA LYS A 113 -19.00 3.44 -16.47
C LYS A 113 -20.02 2.72 -15.58
N SER A 114 -19.58 1.85 -14.70
CA SER A 114 -20.45 1.10 -13.80
C SER A 114 -20.97 1.94 -12.62
N GLY A 115 -20.19 2.92 -12.14
CA GLY A 115 -20.45 3.65 -10.92
C GLY A 115 -20.30 2.82 -9.63
N VAL A 116 -19.85 1.56 -9.74
CA VAL A 116 -19.69 0.67 -8.60
C VAL A 116 -18.39 1.00 -7.87
N THR A 117 -18.42 0.98 -6.55
CA THR A 117 -17.29 1.33 -5.70
C THR A 117 -16.16 0.30 -5.79
N VAL A 118 -14.93 0.79 -5.99
CA VAL A 118 -13.70 0.02 -5.85
C VAL A 118 -12.78 0.74 -4.86
N LEU A 119 -12.41 0.05 -3.79
CA LEU A 119 -11.38 0.47 -2.83
C LEU A 119 -10.08 -0.29 -3.14
N VAL A 120 -8.98 0.42 -3.40
CA VAL A 120 -7.69 -0.24 -3.67
C VAL A 120 -6.93 -0.52 -2.37
N GLY A 121 -6.25 -1.65 -2.30
CA GLY A 121 -5.62 -2.24 -1.13
C GLY A 121 -4.35 -1.56 -0.61
N HIS A 122 -4.19 -0.25 -0.76
CA HIS A 122 -3.11 0.51 -0.11
C HIS A 122 -3.45 0.80 1.36
N HIS A 123 -3.42 -0.26 2.17
CA HIS A 123 -3.86 -0.25 3.56
C HIS A 123 -3.07 0.71 4.46
N ARG A 124 -1.81 1.05 4.13
CA ARG A 124 -1.00 1.99 4.93
C ARG A 124 -1.64 3.38 5.04
N ARG A 125 -2.50 3.79 4.10
CA ARG A 125 -3.28 5.04 4.23
C ARG A 125 -4.27 5.02 5.41
N PHE A 126 -4.54 3.86 6.00
CA PHE A 126 -5.39 3.70 7.19
C PHE A 126 -4.58 3.62 8.49
N ASP A 127 -3.26 3.71 8.42
CA ASP A 127 -2.41 3.70 9.61
C ASP A 127 -2.53 5.02 10.38
N PRO A 128 -2.72 5.00 11.72
CA PRO A 128 -2.82 6.20 12.55
C PRO A 128 -1.63 7.15 12.43
N ALA A 129 -0.42 6.63 12.19
CA ALA A 129 0.77 7.46 12.01
C ALA A 129 0.71 8.23 10.68
N VAL A 130 0.15 7.64 9.63
CA VAL A 130 -0.06 8.33 8.34
C VAL A 130 -1.08 9.46 8.49
N ASP A 131 -2.22 9.21 9.17
CA ASP A 131 -3.21 10.24 9.46
C ASP A 131 -2.63 11.39 10.31
N ALA A 132 -1.81 11.06 11.32
CA ALA A 132 -1.17 12.07 12.16
C ALA A 132 -0.13 12.88 11.37
N THR A 133 0.71 12.22 10.56
CA THR A 133 1.68 12.90 9.69
C THR A 133 0.99 13.86 8.72
N ARG A 134 -0.10 13.42 8.08
CA ARG A 134 -0.86 14.27 7.16
C ARG A 134 -1.41 15.51 7.85
N ARG A 135 -1.92 15.38 9.09
CA ARG A 135 -2.36 16.55 9.89
C ARG A 135 -1.22 17.50 10.17
N LEU A 136 -0.07 17.00 10.67
CA LEU A 136 1.10 17.83 11.01
C LEU A 136 1.69 18.56 9.80
N ILE A 137 1.60 17.99 8.60
CA ILE A 137 1.99 18.65 7.36
C ILE A 137 0.96 19.74 7.01
N ASN A 138 -0.33 19.43 7.08
CA ASN A 138 -1.40 20.32 6.62
C ASN A 138 -1.70 21.46 7.58
N ASP A 139 -1.50 21.29 8.90
CA ASP A 139 -1.73 22.32 9.91
C ASP A 139 -0.54 23.29 10.06
N GLY A 140 0.53 23.07 9.26
CA GLY A 140 1.72 23.91 9.28
C GLY A 140 2.67 23.62 10.44
N SER A 141 2.48 22.51 11.16
CA SER A 141 3.34 22.14 12.29
C SER A 141 4.83 22.06 11.96
N ILE A 142 5.18 21.78 10.71
CA ILE A 142 6.56 21.79 10.19
C ILE A 142 6.83 22.94 9.22
N GLY A 143 5.89 23.88 9.08
CA GLY A 143 5.93 24.91 8.04
C GLY A 143 5.68 24.34 6.64
N GLN A 144 6.23 25.00 5.61
CA GLN A 144 6.15 24.49 4.24
C GLN A 144 7.07 23.27 4.08
N LEU A 145 6.51 22.13 3.68
CA LEU A 145 7.28 20.92 3.36
C LEU A 145 8.13 21.17 2.10
N LEU A 146 9.44 20.94 2.20
CA LEU A 146 10.40 21.18 1.11
C LEU A 146 11.01 19.88 0.59
N ALA A 147 11.26 18.92 1.49
CA ALA A 147 11.90 17.66 1.10
C ALA A 147 11.41 16.47 1.95
N VAL A 148 11.54 15.28 1.38
CA VAL A 148 11.28 14.01 2.06
C VAL A 148 12.39 13.00 1.77
N GLN A 149 12.81 12.27 2.80
CA GLN A 149 13.77 11.17 2.67
C GLN A 149 13.12 9.88 3.15
N THR A 150 13.15 8.84 2.33
CA THR A 150 12.59 7.52 2.64
C THR A 150 13.67 6.45 2.62
N THR A 151 13.60 5.53 3.57
CA THR A 151 14.45 4.34 3.63
C THR A 151 13.55 3.11 3.75
N TRP A 152 13.66 2.20 2.79
CA TRP A 152 13.05 0.88 2.86
C TRP A 152 14.15 -0.17 2.66
N VAL A 153 14.73 -0.64 3.75
CA VAL A 153 15.83 -1.59 3.72
C VAL A 153 15.55 -2.74 4.69
N THR A 154 15.44 -3.96 4.14
CA THR A 154 15.21 -5.18 4.93
C THR A 154 15.77 -6.39 4.21
N ARG A 155 16.62 -7.17 4.86
CA ARG A 155 17.16 -8.38 4.26
C ARG A 155 16.12 -9.50 4.25
N LYS A 156 15.61 -9.85 3.07
CA LYS A 156 14.74 -10.99 2.90
C LYS A 156 15.54 -12.31 2.93
N PRO A 157 14.97 -13.39 3.54
CA PRO A 157 15.64 -14.67 3.56
C PRO A 157 15.68 -15.32 2.17
N GLU A 158 16.68 -16.18 1.90
CA GLU A 158 16.89 -16.77 0.57
C GLU A 158 15.70 -17.61 0.10
N HIS A 159 15.01 -18.32 1.01
CA HIS A 159 13.81 -19.10 0.65
C HIS A 159 12.66 -18.27 0.10
N TYR A 160 12.63 -16.94 0.38
CA TYR A 160 11.63 -16.01 -0.17
C TYR A 160 11.65 -16.00 -1.70
N TYR A 161 12.82 -16.14 -2.30
CA TYR A 161 13.03 -16.08 -3.76
C TYR A 161 12.85 -17.43 -4.46
N GLN A 162 12.55 -18.51 -3.73
CA GLN A 162 12.20 -19.81 -4.33
C GLN A 162 10.83 -19.78 -5.02
N VAL A 163 10.01 -18.78 -4.72
CA VAL A 163 8.72 -18.58 -5.38
C VAL A 163 8.95 -17.82 -6.70
N LYS A 164 8.79 -18.50 -7.82
CA LYS A 164 9.19 -18.05 -9.16
C LYS A 164 8.75 -16.63 -9.53
N TRP A 165 7.46 -16.30 -9.34
CA TRP A 165 6.94 -14.98 -9.71
C TRP A 165 7.63 -13.81 -8.99
N ARG A 166 8.21 -14.04 -7.81
CA ARG A 166 8.91 -13.00 -7.02
C ARG A 166 10.23 -12.56 -7.65
N THR A 167 10.79 -13.36 -8.58
CA THR A 167 12.04 -13.10 -9.30
C THR A 167 11.83 -12.78 -10.77
N GLU A 168 10.58 -12.73 -11.24
CA GLU A 168 10.24 -12.35 -12.62
C GLU A 168 10.14 -10.83 -12.75
N ARG A 169 10.72 -10.26 -13.79
CA ARG A 169 10.75 -8.80 -14.00
C ARG A 169 9.38 -8.17 -14.13
N SER A 170 8.40 -8.90 -14.67
CA SER A 170 7.03 -8.40 -14.91
C SER A 170 6.13 -8.37 -13.68
N SER A 171 6.44 -9.15 -12.65
CA SER A 171 5.54 -9.33 -11.49
C SER A 171 6.26 -9.26 -10.15
N GLY A 172 7.57 -9.49 -10.14
CA GLY A 172 8.41 -9.63 -8.96
C GLY A 172 9.25 -8.41 -8.64
N GLY A 173 10.25 -8.64 -7.78
CA GLY A 173 11.13 -7.61 -7.27
C GLY A 173 10.49 -6.76 -6.17
N PHE A 174 11.33 -6.24 -5.29
CA PHE A 174 10.86 -5.45 -4.15
C PHE A 174 10.19 -4.13 -4.55
N ILE A 175 10.48 -3.60 -5.73
CA ILE A 175 9.88 -2.35 -6.24
C ILE A 175 8.35 -2.50 -6.34
N LEU A 176 7.87 -3.50 -7.05
CA LEU A 176 6.43 -3.73 -7.25
C LEU A 176 5.76 -4.41 -6.05
N ILE A 177 6.49 -5.22 -5.29
CA ILE A 177 5.93 -5.98 -4.17
C ILE A 177 5.82 -5.12 -2.90
N ASN A 178 6.87 -4.36 -2.59
CA ASN A 178 7.02 -3.66 -1.32
C ASN A 178 7.05 -2.13 -1.47
N LEU A 179 7.98 -1.60 -2.29
CA LEU A 179 8.21 -0.16 -2.39
C LEU A 179 6.98 0.59 -2.93
N ILE A 180 6.10 -0.07 -3.67
CA ILE A 180 4.82 0.49 -4.12
C ILE A 180 3.98 1.05 -2.96
N HIS A 181 4.06 0.49 -1.76
CA HIS A 181 3.38 1.01 -0.57
C HIS A 181 3.97 2.33 -0.10
N ASP A 182 5.31 2.47 -0.17
CA ASP A 182 6.01 3.69 0.20
C ASP A 182 5.75 4.79 -0.84
N ILE A 183 5.72 4.45 -2.13
CA ILE A 183 5.37 5.38 -3.21
C ILE A 183 3.93 5.87 -3.05
N ASP A 184 2.97 5.00 -2.73
CA ASP A 184 1.59 5.39 -2.45
C ASP A 184 1.50 6.34 -1.25
N MET A 185 2.19 6.01 -0.15
CA MET A 185 2.22 6.84 1.05
C MET A 185 2.83 8.21 0.77
N LEU A 186 3.93 8.27 0.02
CA LEU A 186 4.57 9.54 -0.36
C LEU A 186 3.64 10.39 -1.23
N ARG A 187 2.94 9.80 -2.20
CA ARG A 187 1.91 10.51 -2.99
C ARG A 187 0.81 11.07 -2.09
N TYR A 188 0.33 10.27 -1.15
CA TYR A 188 -0.75 10.68 -0.23
C TYR A 188 -0.35 11.81 0.72
N LEU A 189 0.92 11.86 1.15
CA LEU A 189 1.43 12.84 2.12
C LEU A 189 2.07 14.08 1.46
N CYS A 190 2.73 13.91 0.32
CA CYS A 190 3.52 14.97 -0.33
C CYS A 190 2.86 15.50 -1.61
N GLY A 191 1.83 14.84 -2.13
CA GLY A 191 1.19 15.19 -3.40
C GLY A 191 1.67 14.34 -4.58
N GLU A 192 1.19 14.63 -5.79
CA GLU A 192 1.45 13.82 -6.97
C GLU A 192 2.93 13.90 -7.41
N ILE A 193 3.48 12.75 -7.81
CA ILE A 193 4.85 12.64 -8.34
C ILE A 193 4.80 12.98 -9.84
N THR A 194 5.61 13.94 -10.25
CA THR A 194 5.69 14.40 -11.65
C THR A 194 6.94 13.96 -12.39
N SER A 195 7.99 13.54 -11.66
CA SER A 195 9.21 13.02 -12.29
C SER A 195 9.94 12.07 -11.34
N VAL A 196 10.54 11.05 -11.93
CA VAL A 196 11.34 10.03 -11.24
C VAL A 196 12.68 9.87 -11.97
N TYR A 197 13.78 9.84 -11.21
CA TYR A 197 15.06 9.31 -11.68
C TYR A 197 15.51 8.21 -10.74
N ALA A 198 15.98 7.09 -11.28
CA ALA A 198 16.39 5.94 -10.48
C ALA A 198 17.60 5.20 -11.08
N ASP A 199 18.44 4.68 -10.18
CA ASP A 199 19.40 3.64 -10.43
C ASP A 199 19.03 2.38 -9.66
N LEU A 200 19.04 1.24 -10.36
CA LEU A 200 18.72 -0.07 -9.81
C LEU A 200 19.86 -1.03 -10.09
N ASP A 201 20.16 -1.91 -9.13
CA ASP A 201 21.14 -2.97 -9.31
C ASP A 201 20.74 -4.25 -8.56
N SER A 202 21.42 -5.36 -8.87
CA SER A 202 21.23 -6.68 -8.27
C SER A 202 22.54 -7.28 -7.75
N VAL A 203 23.46 -6.43 -7.29
CA VAL A 203 24.81 -6.81 -6.83
C VAL A 203 24.77 -7.76 -5.63
N GLY A 204 23.79 -7.59 -4.74
CA GLY A 204 23.72 -8.38 -3.52
C GLY A 204 23.24 -9.82 -3.71
N ARG A 205 22.42 -10.08 -4.76
CA ARG A 205 21.77 -11.38 -4.98
C ARG A 205 21.96 -11.98 -6.37
N SER A 206 22.37 -11.17 -7.35
CA SER A 206 22.52 -11.59 -8.75
C SER A 206 21.24 -12.20 -9.36
N LEU A 207 20.07 -11.67 -9.01
CA LEU A 207 18.78 -12.08 -9.55
C LEU A 207 18.41 -11.26 -10.79
N ALA A 208 17.39 -11.71 -11.54
CA ALA A 208 16.85 -10.97 -12.68
C ALA A 208 16.13 -9.68 -12.31
N VAL A 209 15.71 -9.55 -11.04
CA VAL A 209 15.12 -8.35 -10.45
C VAL A 209 16.15 -7.62 -9.60
N ALA A 210 16.02 -6.30 -9.50
CA ALA A 210 16.88 -5.50 -8.64
C ALA A 210 16.73 -5.89 -7.16
N ASP A 211 17.83 -5.76 -6.40
CA ASP A 211 17.84 -5.91 -4.93
C ASP A 211 18.18 -4.61 -4.21
N THR A 212 18.59 -3.59 -4.94
CA THR A 212 18.97 -2.27 -4.41
C THR A 212 18.53 -1.16 -5.35
N ALA A 213 18.06 -0.04 -4.78
CA ALA A 213 17.58 1.12 -5.52
C ALA A 213 18.01 2.43 -4.85
N ALA A 214 18.40 3.40 -5.68
CA ALA A 214 18.52 4.80 -5.32
C ALA A 214 17.58 5.61 -6.24
N VAL A 215 16.61 6.34 -5.64
CA VAL A 215 15.56 7.03 -6.40
C VAL A 215 15.48 8.48 -5.97
N THR A 216 15.31 9.39 -6.92
CA THR A 216 14.91 10.78 -6.70
C THR A 216 13.51 11.00 -7.26
N LEU A 217 12.70 11.75 -6.52
CA LEU A 217 11.32 12.08 -6.84
C LEU A 217 11.14 13.59 -6.90
N ARG A 218 10.34 14.06 -7.83
CA ARG A 218 9.85 15.43 -7.86
C ARG A 218 8.33 15.42 -7.78
N PHE A 219 7.80 16.19 -6.84
CA PHE A 219 6.35 16.32 -6.65
C PHE A 219 5.82 17.58 -7.35
N GLN A 220 4.53 17.58 -7.68
CA GLN A 220 3.86 18.67 -8.41
C GLN A 220 3.97 20.03 -7.69
N ASN A 221 3.95 20.01 -6.36
CA ASN A 221 4.08 21.20 -5.50
C ASN A 221 5.53 21.67 -5.27
N GLY A 222 6.51 21.08 -5.98
CA GLY A 222 7.92 21.45 -5.90
C GLY A 222 8.73 20.70 -4.84
N ILE A 223 8.11 19.90 -3.99
CA ILE A 223 8.81 19.04 -3.00
C ILE A 223 9.77 18.09 -3.72
N LEU A 224 10.94 17.87 -3.12
CA LEU A 224 11.93 16.90 -3.59
C LEU A 224 11.95 15.68 -2.65
N GLY A 225 12.01 14.49 -3.24
CA GLY A 225 12.09 13.23 -2.50
C GLY A 225 13.30 12.40 -2.86
N THR A 226 13.81 11.66 -1.88
CA THR A 226 14.81 10.62 -2.10
C THR A 226 14.36 9.31 -1.46
N VAL A 227 14.65 8.18 -2.13
CA VAL A 227 14.39 6.85 -1.61
C VAL A 227 15.64 6.00 -1.73
N THR A 228 16.08 5.43 -0.63
CA THR A 228 17.06 4.34 -0.62
C THR A 228 16.33 3.06 -0.23
N ALA A 229 16.39 2.05 -1.09
CA ALA A 229 15.69 0.81 -0.86
C ALA A 229 16.55 -0.41 -1.19
N SER A 230 16.48 -1.46 -0.36
CA SER A 230 17.13 -2.74 -0.63
C SER A 230 16.44 -3.87 0.12
N ASP A 231 16.33 -5.02 -0.53
CA ASP A 231 15.90 -6.27 0.11
C ASP A 231 17.06 -7.27 0.36
N ALA A 232 18.29 -6.82 0.12
CA ALA A 232 19.53 -7.58 0.33
C ALA A 232 20.36 -7.12 1.54
N CYS A 233 20.09 -5.93 2.09
CA CYS A 233 20.87 -5.34 3.16
C CYS A 233 20.22 -5.52 4.54
N VAL A 234 21.04 -5.73 5.57
CA VAL A 234 20.58 -5.71 6.97
C VAL A 234 20.43 -4.26 7.41
N SER A 235 19.29 -3.92 8.00
CA SER A 235 18.99 -2.54 8.42
C SER A 235 18.00 -2.50 9.58
N ALA A 236 18.04 -1.40 10.32
CA ALA A 236 17.05 -1.04 11.33
C ALA A 236 15.95 -0.11 10.74
N TRP A 237 16.08 0.32 9.48
CA TRP A 237 15.26 1.36 8.88
C TRP A 237 14.40 0.81 7.76
N GLY A 238 13.11 0.76 7.99
CA GLY A 238 12.08 0.35 7.07
C GLY A 238 10.73 0.39 7.74
N TRP A 239 9.66 0.35 6.96
CA TRP A 239 8.30 0.40 7.47
C TRP A 239 8.02 -0.73 8.47
N GLU A 240 8.33 -1.98 8.11
CA GLU A 240 8.05 -3.14 8.94
C GLU A 240 8.80 -3.09 10.27
N GLN A 241 10.08 -2.69 10.25
CA GLN A 241 10.91 -2.52 11.44
C GLN A 241 10.44 -1.37 12.33
N ALA A 242 9.85 -0.35 11.73
CA ALA A 242 9.37 0.82 12.45
C ALA A 242 7.98 0.62 13.06
N THR A 243 7.09 -0.07 12.37
CA THR A 243 5.66 -0.21 12.74
C THR A 243 5.31 -1.55 13.39
N GLY A 244 6.03 -2.63 13.07
CA GLY A 244 5.65 -3.99 13.42
C GLY A 244 4.44 -4.53 12.64
N GLU A 245 4.11 -3.92 11.49
CA GLU A 245 3.00 -4.36 10.62
C GLU A 245 3.11 -5.85 10.24
N ASN A 246 4.33 -6.30 9.99
CA ASN A 246 4.61 -7.71 9.79
C ASN A 246 5.20 -8.31 11.08
N PRO A 247 4.46 -9.17 11.80
CA PRO A 247 4.89 -9.70 13.09
C PRO A 247 6.14 -10.59 13.06
N ILE A 248 6.56 -11.04 11.86
CA ILE A 248 7.82 -11.80 11.71
C ILE A 248 9.04 -10.89 11.64
N VAL A 249 8.87 -9.58 11.44
CA VAL A 249 9.95 -8.60 11.40
C VAL A 249 10.08 -7.93 12.77
N PRO A 250 11.24 -8.05 13.45
CA PRO A 250 11.44 -7.42 14.74
C PRO A 250 11.36 -5.90 14.68
N VAL A 251 10.64 -5.29 15.62
CA VAL A 251 10.52 -3.83 15.72
C VAL A 251 11.81 -3.25 16.28
N THR A 252 12.33 -2.21 15.62
CA THR A 252 13.56 -1.51 16.04
C THR A 252 13.28 -0.14 16.65
N GLY A 253 12.09 0.41 16.46
CA GLY A 253 11.71 1.75 16.92
C GLY A 253 12.41 2.89 16.16
N GLN A 254 13.02 2.59 15.00
CA GLN A 254 13.66 3.61 14.16
C GLN A 254 12.68 4.12 13.10
N GLY A 255 12.80 5.42 12.74
CA GLY A 255 12.00 6.00 11.65
C GLY A 255 12.45 5.48 10.27
N ALA A 256 11.50 5.41 9.35
CA ALA A 256 11.72 5.01 7.97
C ALA A 256 11.67 6.20 7.01
N VAL A 257 10.97 7.26 7.37
CA VAL A 257 10.80 8.46 6.52
C VAL A 257 11.05 9.71 7.35
N ARG A 258 11.67 10.72 6.74
CA ARG A 258 11.87 12.04 7.32
C ARG A 258 11.28 13.11 6.42
N PHE A 259 10.44 13.96 7.01
CA PHE A 259 9.85 15.12 6.35
C PHE A 259 10.55 16.37 6.84
N PHE A 260 10.99 17.22 5.91
CA PHE A 260 11.75 18.44 6.19
C PHE A 260 10.97 19.66 5.74
N GLY A 261 10.52 20.45 6.70
CA GLY A 261 9.80 21.70 6.47
C GLY A 261 10.57 22.92 6.91
N THR A 262 10.04 24.11 6.59
CA THR A 262 10.69 25.40 6.91
C THR A 262 10.67 25.75 8.40
N ALA A 263 9.78 25.15 9.19
CA ALA A 263 9.65 25.40 10.63
C ALA A 263 9.90 24.17 11.50
N GLY A 264 10.18 23.02 10.89
CA GLY A 264 10.45 21.79 11.63
C GLY A 264 10.64 20.58 10.74
N SER A 265 10.98 19.45 11.38
CA SER A 265 11.15 18.15 10.72
C SER A 265 10.40 17.07 11.51
N LEU A 266 9.89 16.09 10.80
CA LEU A 266 9.15 14.98 11.39
C LEU A 266 9.81 13.65 11.00
N ASP A 267 10.14 12.83 12.01
CA ASP A 267 10.55 11.45 11.82
C ASP A 267 9.31 10.53 11.85
N PHE A 268 9.17 9.67 10.88
CA PHE A 268 8.00 8.84 10.66
C PHE A 268 8.37 7.35 10.58
N PRO A 269 7.61 6.44 11.14
CA PRO A 269 6.35 6.58 11.88
C PRO A 269 6.51 6.75 13.40
N THR A 270 7.70 7.08 13.88
CA THR A 270 7.98 7.37 15.30
C THR A 270 7.24 8.60 15.76
N LEU A 271 6.97 9.54 14.85
CA LEU A 271 6.33 10.85 15.04
C LEU A 271 7.10 11.73 16.03
N LYS A 272 8.43 11.70 15.93
CA LYS A 272 9.28 12.67 16.62
C LYS A 272 9.34 13.95 15.80
N LEU A 273 8.76 15.01 16.34
CA LEU A 273 8.74 16.35 15.76
C LEU A 273 9.89 17.17 16.31
N TRP A 274 10.69 17.76 15.43
CA TRP A 274 11.83 18.62 15.75
C TRP A 274 11.53 20.06 15.34
N ARG A 275 11.72 21.01 16.23
CA ARG A 275 11.52 22.46 16.01
C ARG A 275 12.56 23.26 16.74
N ASP A 276 12.62 24.58 16.47
CA ASP A 276 13.33 25.54 17.31
C ASP A 276 12.81 25.49 18.76
N ALA A 277 13.69 25.42 19.72
CA ALA A 277 13.34 25.33 21.13
C ALA A 277 12.72 26.62 21.70
N ALA A 278 12.93 27.76 21.03
CA ALA A 278 12.53 29.09 21.48
C ALA A 278 11.44 29.73 20.60
N ASP A 279 10.68 28.94 19.82
CA ASP A 279 9.73 29.45 18.82
C ASP A 279 10.34 30.48 17.86
N GLY A 280 11.64 30.32 17.56
CA GLY A 280 12.39 31.17 16.66
C GLY A 280 12.21 30.80 15.20
N ASP A 281 13.05 31.38 14.35
CA ASP A 281 13.07 31.19 12.92
C ASP A 281 13.75 29.90 12.43
N GLY A 282 14.25 29.06 13.38
CA GLY A 282 14.82 27.74 13.10
C GLY A 282 16.17 27.78 12.37
N THR A 283 16.94 28.87 12.52
CA THR A 283 18.25 29.00 11.88
C THR A 283 19.27 28.02 12.48
N TRP A 284 20.32 27.71 11.71
CA TRP A 284 21.33 26.68 12.03
C TRP A 284 22.07 26.84 13.33
N ASP A 285 22.05 28.03 13.92
CA ASP A 285 22.67 28.41 15.21
C ASP A 285 21.68 28.31 16.40
N ARG A 286 20.44 27.85 16.17
CA ARG A 286 19.44 27.68 17.22
C ARG A 286 19.41 26.26 17.76
N VAL A 287 19.00 26.15 19.01
CA VAL A 287 18.82 24.87 19.68
C VAL A 287 17.52 24.24 19.21
N LEU A 288 17.61 23.01 18.71
CA LEU A 288 16.41 22.24 18.35
C LEU A 288 15.90 21.43 19.56
N ALA A 289 14.61 21.46 19.76
CA ALA A 289 13.91 20.59 20.69
C ALA A 289 13.12 19.51 19.92
N SER A 290 12.93 18.36 20.54
CA SER A 290 12.06 17.32 19.99
C SER A 290 10.86 17.06 20.87
N GLN A 291 9.73 16.77 20.22
CA GLN A 291 8.49 16.36 20.86
C GLN A 291 8.02 15.03 20.26
N ASP A 292 7.73 14.05 21.12
CA ASP A 292 7.12 12.80 20.69
C ASP A 292 5.60 12.97 20.61
N ILE A 293 5.01 12.65 19.45
CA ILE A 293 3.56 12.66 19.25
C ILE A 293 3.01 11.29 19.60
N THR A 294 2.18 11.24 20.63
CA THR A 294 1.57 9.98 21.08
C THR A 294 0.45 9.53 20.13
N LEU A 295 0.50 8.28 19.73
CA LEU A 295 -0.55 7.62 18.94
C LEU A 295 -1.26 6.55 19.76
N ASN A 296 -2.55 6.39 19.50
CA ASN A 296 -3.25 5.15 19.85
C ASN A 296 -2.85 4.06 18.85
N ARG A 297 -1.95 3.17 19.24
CA ARG A 297 -1.43 2.07 18.40
C ARG A 297 -2.27 0.79 18.45
N GLU A 298 -3.40 0.78 19.15
CA GLU A 298 -4.31 -0.38 19.17
C GLU A 298 -5.06 -0.57 17.84
N ARG A 299 -5.05 0.45 16.97
CA ARG A 299 -5.65 0.40 15.64
C ARG A 299 -4.78 -0.42 14.68
N SER A 300 -5.44 -1.16 13.79
CA SER A 300 -4.81 -1.92 12.72
C SER A 300 -5.25 -1.39 11.38
N ALA A 301 -4.31 -0.94 10.54
CA ALA A 301 -4.59 -0.40 9.22
C ALA A 301 -5.48 -1.32 8.36
N LEU A 302 -5.26 -2.63 8.40
CA LEU A 302 -6.09 -3.60 7.67
C LEU A 302 -7.50 -3.76 8.26
N LYS A 303 -7.66 -3.68 9.58
CA LYS A 303 -9.00 -3.67 10.21
C LYS A 303 -9.77 -2.41 9.85
N ASP A 304 -9.10 -1.27 9.88
CA ASP A 304 -9.70 0.01 9.54
C ASP A 304 -10.05 0.07 8.04
N GLN A 305 -9.23 -0.52 7.17
CA GLN A 305 -9.54 -0.67 5.75
C GLN A 305 -10.78 -1.55 5.52
N LEU A 306 -10.90 -2.69 6.21
CA LEU A 306 -12.10 -3.52 6.15
C LEU A 306 -13.33 -2.76 6.68
N GLY A 307 -13.18 -2.01 7.76
CA GLY A 307 -14.25 -1.17 8.32
C GLY A 307 -14.72 -0.12 7.32
N HIS A 308 -13.80 0.58 6.66
CA HIS A 308 -14.10 1.54 5.61
C HIS A 308 -14.77 0.89 4.39
N PHE A 309 -14.30 -0.26 3.94
CA PHE A 309 -14.95 -1.01 2.86
C PHE A 309 -16.39 -1.38 3.21
N CYS A 310 -16.62 -1.84 4.43
CA CYS A 310 -17.97 -2.12 4.91
C CYS A 310 -18.86 -0.87 5.00
N ALA A 311 -18.29 0.28 5.37
CA ALA A 311 -19.01 1.56 5.38
C ALA A 311 -19.38 2.03 3.96
N LEU A 312 -18.49 1.84 2.99
CA LEU A 312 -18.78 2.10 1.56
C LEU A 312 -19.93 1.22 1.05
N ILE A 313 -19.95 -0.07 1.37
CA ILE A 313 -21.03 -0.99 0.99
C ILE A 313 -22.38 -0.54 1.57
N LYS A 314 -22.39 0.01 2.79
CA LYS A 314 -23.60 0.52 3.45
C LYS A 314 -24.01 1.93 3.01
N ASN A 315 -23.19 2.61 2.22
CA ASN A 315 -23.30 4.03 1.90
C ASN A 315 -23.21 4.96 3.14
N ASP A 316 -22.58 4.49 4.23
CA ASP A 316 -22.21 5.32 5.38
C ASP A 316 -21.01 6.23 5.06
N GLU A 317 -20.17 5.82 4.10
CA GLU A 317 -19.10 6.58 3.46
C GLU A 317 -19.39 6.71 1.96
N GLN A 318 -19.02 7.84 1.35
CA GLN A 318 -19.34 8.11 -0.05
C GLN A 318 -18.17 7.82 -0.99
N GLU A 319 -16.93 8.07 -0.53
CA GLU A 319 -15.74 8.01 -1.36
C GLU A 319 -14.71 7.02 -0.78
N PRO A 320 -14.15 6.14 -1.61
CA PRO A 320 -13.07 5.28 -1.17
C PRO A 320 -11.81 6.10 -0.86
N ARG A 321 -11.18 5.83 0.30
CA ARG A 321 -9.93 6.50 0.70
C ARG A 321 -8.79 6.26 -0.30
N VAL A 322 -8.85 5.19 -1.06
CA VAL A 322 -7.94 4.87 -2.18
C VAL A 322 -8.78 4.49 -3.38
N THR A 323 -8.89 5.39 -4.33
CA THR A 323 -9.65 5.18 -5.58
C THR A 323 -8.88 4.29 -6.55
N VAL A 324 -9.52 3.87 -7.64
CA VAL A 324 -8.84 3.17 -8.75
C VAL A 324 -7.82 4.07 -9.41
N GLU A 325 -8.14 5.36 -9.54
CA GLU A 325 -7.23 6.39 -10.07
C GLU A 325 -5.99 6.55 -9.18
N ASP A 326 -6.16 6.58 -7.85
CA ASP A 326 -5.05 6.59 -6.90
C ASP A 326 -4.14 5.37 -7.09
N GLY A 327 -4.74 4.18 -7.16
CA GLY A 327 -4.01 2.94 -7.37
C GLY A 327 -3.24 2.94 -8.70
N LEU A 328 -3.87 3.46 -9.77
CA LEU A 328 -3.24 3.60 -11.09
C LEU A 328 -2.09 4.60 -11.05
N ALA A 329 -2.27 5.76 -10.44
CA ALA A 329 -1.20 6.75 -10.34
C ALA A 329 -0.02 6.24 -9.50
N THR A 330 -0.28 5.45 -8.44
CA THR A 330 0.77 4.76 -7.70
C THR A 330 1.49 3.72 -8.56
N LEU A 331 0.78 2.94 -9.37
CA LEU A 331 1.37 1.98 -10.29
C LEU A 331 2.24 2.68 -11.34
N ILE A 332 1.76 3.79 -11.94
CA ILE A 332 2.51 4.59 -12.91
C ILE A 332 3.81 5.12 -12.29
N ALA A 333 3.75 5.72 -11.10
CA ALA A 333 4.93 6.25 -10.43
C ALA A 333 5.94 5.14 -10.06
N THR A 334 5.43 3.95 -9.66
CA THR A 334 6.27 2.81 -9.31
C THR A 334 6.93 2.19 -10.54
N THR A 335 6.22 2.05 -11.64
CA THR A 335 6.79 1.54 -12.90
C THR A 335 7.77 2.51 -13.54
N ALA A 336 7.56 3.83 -13.36
CA ALA A 336 8.51 4.86 -13.79
C ALA A 336 9.88 4.73 -13.12
N ILE A 337 9.99 4.16 -11.91
CA ILE A 337 11.27 3.84 -11.26
C ILE A 337 12.05 2.83 -12.10
N ILE A 338 11.40 1.75 -12.52
CA ILE A 338 12.01 0.69 -13.32
C ILE A 338 12.40 1.24 -14.69
N GLU A 339 11.48 1.94 -15.34
CA GLU A 339 11.71 2.56 -16.64
C GLU A 339 12.88 3.56 -16.63
N SER A 340 12.96 4.40 -15.58
CA SER A 340 14.06 5.36 -15.42
C SER A 340 15.43 4.67 -15.33
N ALA A 341 15.51 3.59 -14.54
CA ALA A 341 16.75 2.83 -14.40
C ALA A 341 17.17 2.14 -15.70
N GLU A 342 16.21 1.60 -16.46
CA GLU A 342 16.47 0.97 -17.76
C GLU A 342 16.92 1.98 -18.82
N GLN A 343 16.26 3.15 -18.86
CA GLN A 343 16.57 4.20 -19.84
C GLN A 343 17.70 5.13 -19.41
N LYS A 344 18.18 5.04 -18.16
CA LYS A 344 19.24 5.90 -17.59
C LYS A 344 18.93 7.40 -17.72
N ARG A 345 17.66 7.78 -17.59
CA ARG A 345 17.20 9.17 -17.66
C ARG A 345 15.98 9.41 -16.77
N PRO A 346 15.68 10.67 -16.41
CA PRO A 346 14.43 10.99 -15.73
C PRO A 346 13.22 10.61 -16.59
N ILE A 347 12.16 10.08 -15.92
CA ILE A 347 10.85 9.83 -16.52
C ILE A 347 9.88 10.87 -15.98
N THR A 348 9.24 11.61 -16.89
CA THR A 348 8.15 12.53 -16.56
C THR A 348 6.84 11.77 -16.50
N ILE A 349 6.06 12.00 -15.46
CA ILE A 349 4.73 11.44 -15.24
C ILE A 349 3.71 12.55 -15.54
N ASN A 350 2.84 12.30 -16.53
CA ASN A 350 1.78 13.21 -16.99
C ASN A 350 0.41 12.80 -16.43
#